data_6a67d99e8e850526e283f4f92f1fad16
#
_entry.id   6a67d99e8e850526e283f4f92f1fad16
#
_cell.length_a   1.000
_cell.length_b   1.000
_cell.length_c   1.000
_cell.angle_alpha   90.00
_cell.angle_beta   90.00
_cell.angle_gamma   90.00
#
_symmetry.space_group_name_H-M   'P 1'
#
loop_
_entity.id
_entity.type
_entity.pdbx_description
1 polymer ?
#
loop_
_entity_poly.entity_id
_entity_poly.type
_entity_poly.pdbx_seq_one_letter_code
_entity_poly.pdbx_strand_id
1 'polypeptide(L)'
;ERLMEDNVMKKIAMFTMGTRGDVQPYIYLAQELNKNGYDTLLGSHPCWKQLIESSNIKFVPIGPDIDIEKEAAIIRGKNKNPMLSMLKTMNFVFDIIVESTGDVFEACKGMDLIVVSHAQMGATEAEVLGIPTVNVTIQPEMIPEKLKKKTFTNRIIGSLIAGQVAKPYNKIRKKYNLKPAKDIG
;
A
#
# COMPACT_ATOMS: atom_id res chain seq x y z
N GLU A 1 -43.42 5.24 4.71
CA GLU A 1 -42.45 5.42 5.81
C GLU A 1 -41.07 5.01 5.32
N ARG A 2 -40.32 5.97 4.73
CA ARG A 2 -38.90 5.80 4.45
C ARG A 2 -38.21 5.94 5.81
N LEU A 3 -37.73 4.82 6.34
CA LEU A 3 -36.80 4.80 7.45
C LEU A 3 -35.69 5.83 7.14
N MET A 4 -35.50 6.77 8.04
CA MET A 4 -34.30 7.60 8.06
C MET A 4 -33.13 6.64 8.26
N GLU A 5 -32.47 6.24 7.18
CA GLU A 5 -31.15 5.66 7.28
C GLU A 5 -30.29 6.72 7.97
N ASP A 6 -29.81 6.42 9.15
CA ASP A 6 -28.82 7.23 9.85
C ASP A 6 -27.71 7.48 8.85
N ASN A 7 -27.56 8.74 8.45
CA ASN A 7 -26.58 9.18 7.48
C ASN A 7 -25.18 9.18 8.12
N VAL A 8 -24.77 8.00 8.59
CA VAL A 8 -23.43 7.80 9.16
C VAL A 8 -22.43 7.92 8.03
N MET A 9 -21.63 8.95 8.12
CA MET A 9 -20.56 9.22 7.15
C MET A 9 -19.63 8.02 7.06
N LYS A 10 -19.53 7.41 5.86
CA LYS A 10 -18.66 6.25 5.63
C LYS A 10 -17.20 6.63 5.76
N LYS A 11 -16.45 5.83 6.50
CA LYS A 11 -15.04 6.02 6.80
C LYS A 11 -14.17 5.21 5.85
N ILE A 12 -13.26 5.88 5.18
CA ILE A 12 -12.37 5.26 4.19
C ILE A 12 -10.92 5.51 4.59
N ALA A 13 -10.15 4.45 4.84
CA ALA A 13 -8.71 4.60 4.97
C ALA A 13 -8.02 4.24 3.65
N MET A 14 -6.99 5.00 3.33
CA MET A 14 -6.12 4.79 2.17
C MET A 14 -4.70 4.63 2.65
N PHE A 15 -3.96 3.68 2.09
CA PHE A 15 -2.56 3.47 2.43
C PHE A 15 -1.69 3.54 1.19
N THR A 16 -0.67 4.39 1.26
CA THR A 16 0.34 4.51 0.21
C THR A 16 1.71 4.80 0.81
N MET A 17 2.74 4.31 0.16
CA MET A 17 4.13 4.54 0.55
C MET A 17 4.97 4.73 -0.71
N GLY A 18 5.97 5.59 -0.63
CA GLY A 18 6.89 5.85 -1.72
C GLY A 18 7.23 7.32 -1.86
N THR A 19 7.45 7.74 -3.10
CA THR A 19 7.78 9.12 -3.45
C THR A 19 6.55 10.03 -3.46
N ARG A 20 6.76 11.32 -3.66
CA ARG A 20 5.65 12.27 -3.83
C ARG A 20 4.68 11.86 -4.95
N GLY A 21 5.18 11.26 -6.03
CA GLY A 21 4.37 10.75 -7.12
C GLY A 21 3.43 9.62 -6.72
N ASP A 22 3.79 8.85 -5.68
CA ASP A 22 2.97 7.78 -5.14
C ASP A 22 1.93 8.28 -4.13
N VAL A 23 2.17 9.40 -3.47
CA VAL A 23 1.30 9.95 -2.41
C VAL A 23 0.30 10.96 -2.96
N GLN A 24 0.74 11.86 -3.83
CA GLN A 24 -0.08 12.98 -4.30
C GLN A 24 -1.40 12.58 -4.98
N PRO A 25 -1.48 11.53 -5.81
CA PRO A 25 -2.74 11.06 -6.38
C PRO A 25 -3.78 10.65 -5.32
N TYR A 26 -3.33 10.06 -4.21
CA TYR A 26 -4.22 9.65 -3.12
C TYR A 26 -4.70 10.85 -2.30
N ILE A 27 -3.92 11.93 -2.20
CA ILE A 27 -4.39 13.20 -1.61
C ILE A 27 -5.57 13.73 -2.43
N TYR A 28 -5.46 13.78 -3.77
CA TYR A 28 -6.57 14.24 -4.62
C TYR A 28 -7.78 13.32 -4.55
N LEU A 29 -7.57 12.01 -4.50
CA LEU A 29 -8.66 11.05 -4.31
C LEU A 29 -9.37 11.28 -2.97
N ALA A 30 -8.60 11.48 -1.88
CA ALA A 30 -9.16 11.77 -0.57
C ALA A 30 -9.96 13.07 -0.55
N GLN A 31 -9.44 14.12 -1.16
CA GLN A 31 -10.15 15.41 -1.27
C GLN A 31 -11.47 15.26 -2.01
N GLU A 32 -11.49 14.48 -3.09
CA GLU A 32 -12.71 14.27 -3.88
C GLU A 32 -13.73 13.42 -3.13
N LEU A 33 -13.28 12.39 -2.42
CA LEU A 33 -14.14 11.58 -1.56
C LEU A 33 -14.73 12.41 -0.42
N ASN A 34 -13.93 13.27 0.24
CA ASN A 34 -14.42 14.16 1.30
C ASN A 34 -15.50 15.13 0.78
N LYS A 35 -15.33 15.69 -0.43
CA LYS A 35 -16.38 16.53 -1.06
C LYS A 35 -17.69 15.78 -1.31
N ASN A 36 -17.59 14.46 -1.52
CA ASN A 36 -18.74 13.59 -1.73
C ASN A 36 -19.31 12.98 -0.42
N GLY A 37 -18.92 13.51 0.74
CA GLY A 37 -19.51 13.15 2.03
C GLY A 37 -18.91 11.90 2.68
N TYR A 38 -17.72 11.49 2.28
CA TYR A 38 -16.96 10.44 2.97
C TYR A 38 -15.99 11.05 3.98
N ASP A 39 -15.65 10.31 5.03
CA ASP A 39 -14.62 10.67 5.99
C ASP A 39 -13.34 9.91 5.67
N THR A 40 -12.33 10.58 5.12
CA THR A 40 -11.12 9.92 4.64
C THR A 40 -9.94 10.07 5.58
N LEU A 41 -9.14 9.01 5.70
CA LEU A 41 -7.87 8.93 6.41
C LEU A 41 -6.78 8.46 5.42
N LEU A 42 -5.67 9.19 5.35
CA LEU A 42 -4.53 8.79 4.53
C LEU A 42 -3.35 8.38 5.41
N GLY A 43 -3.05 7.09 5.38
CA GLY A 43 -1.88 6.50 6.02
C GLY A 43 -0.68 6.51 5.08
N SER A 44 0.42 7.11 5.52
CA SER A 44 1.66 7.18 4.75
C SER A 44 2.86 7.40 5.67
N HIS A 45 4.05 7.37 5.08
CA HIS A 45 5.30 7.63 5.80
C HIS A 45 5.29 9.02 6.46
N PRO A 46 5.86 9.17 7.69
CA PRO A 46 5.86 10.43 8.44
C PRO A 46 6.37 11.65 7.68
N CYS A 47 7.32 11.50 6.75
CA CYS A 47 7.83 12.61 5.94
C CYS A 47 6.74 13.34 5.11
N TRP A 48 5.61 12.70 4.84
CA TRP A 48 4.49 13.26 4.05
C TRP A 48 3.44 13.98 4.89
N LYS A 49 3.59 13.97 6.22
CA LYS A 49 2.63 14.58 7.15
C LYS A 49 2.22 15.98 6.73
N GLN A 50 3.20 16.88 6.58
CA GLN A 50 2.93 18.28 6.25
C GLN A 50 2.18 18.42 4.91
N LEU A 51 2.54 17.66 3.90
CA LEU A 51 1.87 17.69 2.59
C LEU A 51 0.42 17.24 2.68
N ILE A 52 0.15 16.17 3.44
CA ILE A 52 -1.19 15.58 3.57
C ILE A 52 -2.08 16.49 4.41
N GLU A 53 -1.63 16.93 5.59
CA GLU A 53 -2.40 17.79 6.49
C GLU A 53 -2.68 19.17 5.90
N SER A 54 -1.72 19.76 5.14
CA SER A 54 -1.95 21.03 4.44
C SER A 54 -3.00 20.94 3.34
N SER A 55 -3.35 19.72 2.92
CA SER A 55 -4.41 19.43 1.96
C SER A 55 -5.78 19.17 2.62
N ASN A 56 -5.92 19.41 3.92
CA ASN A 56 -7.12 19.13 4.73
C ASN A 56 -7.53 17.65 4.76
N ILE A 57 -6.56 16.75 4.74
CA ILE A 57 -6.78 15.30 4.84
C ILE A 57 -6.27 14.84 6.20
N LYS A 58 -7.03 13.96 6.87
CA LYS A 58 -6.59 13.29 8.08
C LYS A 58 -5.39 12.40 7.77
N PHE A 59 -4.34 12.56 8.52
CA PHE A 59 -3.10 11.81 8.36
C PHE A 59 -2.89 10.83 9.51
N VAL A 60 -2.39 9.64 9.19
CA VAL A 60 -1.83 8.72 10.18
C VAL A 60 -0.43 8.31 9.75
N PRO A 61 0.58 8.43 10.64
CA PRO A 61 1.93 8.00 10.34
C PRO A 61 2.00 6.47 10.28
N ILE A 62 2.62 5.95 9.23
CA ILE A 62 2.83 4.53 9.02
C ILE A 62 4.33 4.26 8.90
N GLY A 63 4.82 3.39 9.77
CA GLY A 63 6.22 2.98 9.81
C GLY A 63 7.15 3.97 10.50
N PRO A 64 8.47 3.68 10.47
CA PRO A 64 9.47 4.45 11.19
C PRO A 64 9.65 5.85 10.61
N ASP A 65 9.97 6.82 11.47
CA ASP A 65 10.29 8.18 11.04
C ASP A 65 11.74 8.26 10.53
N ILE A 66 11.95 7.83 9.30
CA ILE A 66 13.24 7.84 8.62
C ILE A 66 13.10 8.49 7.23
N ASP A 67 14.18 9.02 6.71
CA ASP A 67 14.23 9.52 5.33
C ASP A 67 14.44 8.37 4.35
N ILE A 68 13.35 7.77 3.88
CA ILE A 68 13.37 6.61 2.96
C ILE A 68 14.14 6.94 1.67
N GLU A 69 14.00 8.13 1.14
CA GLU A 69 14.68 8.52 -0.11
C GLU A 69 16.19 8.59 0.09
N LYS A 70 16.64 9.16 1.20
CA LYS A 70 18.04 9.23 1.58
C LYS A 70 18.63 7.84 1.84
N GLU A 71 17.94 7.00 2.60
CA GLU A 71 18.40 5.64 2.86
C GLU A 71 18.46 4.80 1.57
N ALA A 72 17.44 4.90 0.71
CA ALA A 72 17.45 4.25 -0.59
C ALA A 72 18.58 4.77 -1.50
N ALA A 73 18.90 6.06 -1.45
CA ALA A 73 20.02 6.65 -2.18
C ALA A 73 21.37 6.12 -1.66
N ILE A 74 21.54 5.98 -0.35
CA ILE A 74 22.72 5.38 0.27
C ILE A 74 22.90 3.92 -0.18
N ILE A 75 21.83 3.14 -0.19
CA ILE A 75 21.85 1.74 -0.64
C ILE A 75 22.27 1.67 -2.11
N ARG A 76 21.72 2.55 -2.96
CA ARG A 76 22.07 2.63 -4.39
C ARG A 76 23.53 3.04 -4.59
N GLY A 77 24.01 4.02 -3.86
CA GLY A 77 25.39 4.51 -3.98
C GLY A 77 26.47 3.50 -3.55
N LYS A 78 26.15 2.61 -2.61
CA LYS A 78 27.07 1.56 -2.13
C LYS A 78 27.21 0.37 -3.09
N ASN A 79 26.35 0.23 -4.11
CA ASN A 79 26.32 -0.93 -4.96
C ASN A 79 26.61 -0.54 -6.42
N LYS A 80 27.74 -1.00 -6.96
CA LYS A 80 28.11 -0.79 -8.37
C LYS A 80 27.25 -1.58 -9.36
N ASN A 81 26.64 -2.68 -8.93
CA ASN A 81 25.76 -3.51 -9.76
C ASN A 81 24.32 -2.99 -9.66
N PRO A 82 23.72 -2.50 -10.76
CA PRO A 82 22.36 -1.93 -10.75
C PRO A 82 21.29 -2.91 -10.28
N MET A 83 21.39 -4.18 -10.66
CA MET A 83 20.44 -5.21 -10.28
C MET A 83 20.50 -5.52 -8.78
N LEU A 84 21.69 -5.62 -8.23
CA LEU A 84 21.88 -5.84 -6.78
C LEU A 84 21.40 -4.62 -5.99
N SER A 85 21.66 -3.42 -6.50
CA SER A 85 21.19 -2.16 -5.92
C SER A 85 19.66 -2.12 -5.85
N MET A 86 19.00 -2.46 -6.96
CA MET A 86 17.54 -2.53 -7.04
C MET A 86 16.96 -3.55 -6.03
N LEU A 87 17.50 -4.76 -5.98
CA LEU A 87 17.06 -5.81 -5.05
C LEU A 87 17.20 -5.39 -3.59
N LYS A 88 18.32 -4.75 -3.22
CA LYS A 88 18.54 -4.26 -1.86
C LYS A 88 17.58 -3.12 -1.51
N THR A 89 17.32 -2.20 -2.44
CA THR A 89 16.36 -1.12 -2.22
C THR A 89 14.94 -1.67 -2.06
N MET A 90 14.54 -2.65 -2.89
CA MET A 90 13.25 -3.32 -2.75
C MET A 90 13.12 -4.03 -1.39
N ASN A 91 14.13 -4.79 -0.97
CA ASN A 91 14.11 -5.46 0.33
C ASN A 91 13.97 -4.47 1.48
N PHE A 92 14.70 -3.35 1.44
CA PHE A 92 14.61 -2.30 2.44
C PHE A 92 13.16 -1.73 2.54
N VAL A 93 12.53 -1.43 1.40
CA VAL A 93 11.14 -0.96 1.39
C VAL A 93 10.18 -2.04 1.91
N PHE A 94 10.38 -3.29 1.52
CA PHE A 94 9.55 -4.39 2.01
C PHE A 94 9.69 -4.64 3.51
N ASP A 95 10.88 -4.47 4.07
CA ASP A 95 11.09 -4.60 5.51
C ASP A 95 10.31 -3.49 6.26
N ILE A 96 10.32 -2.25 5.76
CA ILE A 96 9.50 -1.16 6.30
C ILE A 96 7.99 -1.52 6.24
N ILE A 97 7.50 -2.04 5.12
CA ILE A 97 6.09 -2.45 4.98
C ILE A 97 5.73 -3.52 6.01
N VAL A 98 6.60 -4.52 6.22
CA VAL A 98 6.37 -5.60 7.19
C VAL A 98 6.39 -5.07 8.63
N GLU A 99 7.30 -4.17 8.96
CA GLU A 99 7.37 -3.55 10.28
C GLU A 99 6.16 -2.66 10.57
N SER A 100 5.63 -2.00 9.55
CA SER A 100 4.51 -1.08 9.65
C SER A 100 3.14 -1.76 9.80
N THR A 101 3.05 -3.08 9.72
CA THR A 101 1.75 -3.82 9.73
C THR A 101 0.93 -3.56 11.00
N GLY A 102 1.59 -3.26 12.12
CA GLY A 102 0.90 -2.90 13.37
C GLY A 102 0.16 -1.56 13.27
N ASP A 103 0.83 -0.55 12.75
CA ASP A 103 0.27 0.79 12.56
C ASP A 103 -0.89 0.75 11.57
N VAL A 104 -0.70 0.02 10.45
CA VAL A 104 -1.75 -0.18 9.43
C VAL A 104 -2.97 -0.89 10.02
N PHE A 105 -2.76 -1.95 10.82
CA PHE A 105 -3.85 -2.68 11.47
C PHE A 105 -4.67 -1.79 12.39
N GLU A 106 -4.01 -0.97 13.22
CA GLU A 106 -4.71 -0.02 14.10
C GLU A 106 -5.48 1.03 13.29
N ALA A 107 -4.90 1.55 12.20
CA ALA A 107 -5.55 2.52 11.34
C ALA A 107 -6.73 1.95 10.53
N CYS A 108 -6.78 0.63 10.30
CA CYS A 108 -7.91 -0.03 9.64
C CYS A 108 -9.14 -0.18 10.55
N LYS A 109 -8.97 -0.17 11.88
CA LYS A 109 -10.07 -0.40 12.81
C LYS A 109 -11.18 0.64 12.66
N GLY A 110 -12.41 0.16 12.55
CA GLY A 110 -13.59 1.03 12.44
C GLY A 110 -13.74 1.75 11.10
N MET A 111 -13.01 1.32 10.07
CA MET A 111 -13.19 1.79 8.70
C MET A 111 -14.23 0.94 7.97
N ASP A 112 -14.97 1.56 7.05
CA ASP A 112 -15.96 0.89 6.21
C ASP A 112 -15.37 0.35 4.90
N LEU A 113 -14.25 0.94 4.45
CA LEU A 113 -13.55 0.59 3.22
C LEU A 113 -12.06 0.88 3.36
N ILE A 114 -11.23 0.01 2.82
CA ILE A 114 -9.79 0.25 2.69
C ILE A 114 -9.43 0.39 1.20
N VAL A 115 -8.78 1.50 0.87
CA VAL A 115 -8.16 1.70 -0.44
C VAL A 115 -6.69 1.33 -0.34
N VAL A 116 -6.29 0.32 -1.11
CA VAL A 116 -4.90 -0.14 -1.16
C VAL A 116 -4.21 0.35 -2.43
N SER A 117 -2.96 0.75 -2.28
CA SER A 117 -2.11 1.13 -3.42
C SER A 117 -1.39 -0.09 -4.01
N HIS A 118 -0.55 0.15 -5.01
CA HIS A 118 0.35 -0.87 -5.56
C HIS A 118 1.25 -1.53 -4.50
N ALA A 119 1.49 -0.86 -3.37
CA ALA A 119 2.23 -1.43 -2.23
C ALA A 119 1.40 -2.42 -1.39
N GLN A 120 0.13 -2.65 -1.72
CA GLN A 120 -0.79 -3.59 -1.06
C GLN A 120 -0.88 -3.45 0.47
N MET A 121 -0.49 -2.29 1.02
CA MET A 121 -0.61 -1.99 2.44
C MET A 121 -2.08 -1.88 2.83
N GLY A 122 -2.45 -2.52 3.91
CA GLY A 122 -3.84 -2.58 4.39
C GLY A 122 -4.66 -3.74 3.83
N ALA A 123 -4.22 -4.41 2.76
CA ALA A 123 -4.98 -5.52 2.17
C ALA A 123 -5.12 -6.72 3.11
N THR A 124 -4.01 -7.12 3.76
CA THR A 124 -4.00 -8.24 4.71
C THR A 124 -4.73 -7.88 6.01
N GLU A 125 -4.54 -6.67 6.50
CA GLU A 125 -5.19 -6.15 7.71
C GLU A 125 -6.70 -6.03 7.52
N ALA A 126 -7.15 -5.56 6.36
CA ALA A 126 -8.56 -5.51 5.99
C ALA A 126 -9.18 -6.91 5.90
N GLU A 127 -8.46 -7.90 5.32
CA GLU A 127 -8.91 -9.30 5.28
C GLU A 127 -9.13 -9.85 6.69
N VAL A 128 -8.21 -9.58 7.63
CA VAL A 128 -8.34 -10.00 9.03
C VAL A 128 -9.54 -9.37 9.72
N LEU A 129 -9.81 -8.10 9.43
CA LEU A 129 -10.89 -7.33 10.04
C LEU A 129 -12.24 -7.49 9.31
N GLY A 130 -12.27 -8.21 8.18
CA GLY A 130 -13.48 -8.37 7.36
C GLY A 130 -13.93 -7.08 6.66
N ILE A 131 -13.01 -6.14 6.42
CA ILE A 131 -13.30 -4.86 5.77
C ILE A 131 -13.10 -5.01 4.26
N PRO A 132 -14.04 -4.54 3.41
CA PRO A 132 -13.87 -4.57 1.96
C PRO A 132 -12.69 -3.70 1.51
N THR A 133 -12.03 -4.12 0.42
CA THR A 133 -10.90 -3.39 -0.15
C THR A 133 -11.16 -3.00 -1.60
N VAL A 134 -10.60 -1.86 -2.01
CA VAL A 134 -10.49 -1.44 -3.41
C VAL A 134 -9.02 -1.18 -3.72
N ASN A 135 -8.54 -1.81 -4.80
CA ASN A 135 -7.18 -1.56 -5.27
C ASN A 135 -7.19 -0.39 -6.27
N VAL A 136 -6.42 0.64 -5.95
CA VAL A 136 -6.19 1.79 -6.83
C VAL A 136 -4.72 1.80 -7.21
N THR A 137 -4.41 1.52 -8.47
CA THR A 137 -3.05 1.58 -8.99
C THR A 137 -2.86 2.77 -9.91
N ILE A 138 -1.74 3.46 -9.76
CA ILE A 138 -1.33 4.58 -10.61
C ILE A 138 -0.28 4.16 -11.64
N GLN A 139 0.12 2.89 -11.63
CA GLN A 139 1.14 2.31 -12.49
C GLN A 139 0.49 1.31 -13.45
N PRO A 140 0.35 1.64 -14.75
CA PRO A 140 -0.28 0.75 -15.74
C PRO A 140 0.38 -0.63 -15.84
N GLU A 141 1.68 -0.71 -15.55
CA GLU A 141 2.46 -1.95 -15.58
C GLU A 141 2.01 -2.97 -14.51
N MET A 142 1.36 -2.49 -13.46
CA MET A 142 0.82 -3.32 -12.37
C MET A 142 -0.55 -3.92 -12.72
N ILE A 143 -1.15 -3.50 -13.84
CA ILE A 143 -2.42 -4.06 -14.30
C ILE A 143 -2.12 -5.39 -15.04
N PRO A 144 -2.71 -6.54 -14.59
CA PRO A 144 -2.47 -7.82 -15.23
C PRO A 144 -2.88 -7.82 -16.70
N GLU A 145 -1.92 -8.03 -17.62
CA GLU A 145 -2.24 -8.20 -19.05
C GLU A 145 -2.86 -9.57 -19.31
N LYS A 146 -4.19 -9.62 -19.45
CA LYS A 146 -4.91 -10.86 -19.80
C LYS A 146 -4.66 -11.35 -21.24
N LEU A 147 -4.08 -10.51 -22.11
CA LEU A 147 -4.10 -10.70 -23.56
C LEU A 147 -2.80 -11.19 -24.20
N LYS A 148 -1.68 -11.18 -23.49
CA LYS A 148 -0.43 -11.71 -24.06
C LYS A 148 -0.19 -13.15 -23.63
N LYS A 149 -0.09 -14.07 -24.60
CA LYS A 149 0.42 -15.44 -24.37
C LYS A 149 1.86 -15.33 -23.85
N LYS A 150 2.05 -15.50 -22.55
CA LYS A 150 3.39 -15.48 -21.94
C LYS A 150 4.17 -16.68 -22.46
N THR A 151 5.33 -16.47 -23.05
CA THR A 151 6.28 -17.53 -23.42
C THR A 151 6.63 -18.33 -22.15
N PHE A 152 6.96 -19.62 -22.30
CA PHE A 152 7.28 -20.50 -21.16
C PHE A 152 8.38 -19.90 -20.25
N THR A 153 9.43 -19.33 -20.85
CA THR A 153 10.51 -18.61 -20.14
C THR A 153 9.98 -17.40 -19.35
N ASN A 154 9.09 -16.60 -19.93
CA ASN A 154 8.48 -15.45 -19.25
C ASN A 154 7.56 -15.89 -18.10
N ARG A 155 6.94 -17.07 -18.17
CA ARG A 155 6.16 -17.64 -17.06
C ARG A 155 7.05 -18.02 -15.88
N ILE A 156 8.20 -18.66 -16.13
CA ILE A 156 9.14 -19.05 -15.07
C ILE A 156 9.73 -17.81 -14.40
N ILE A 157 10.25 -16.85 -15.20
CA ILE A 157 10.83 -15.62 -14.68
C ILE A 157 9.77 -14.83 -13.89
N GLY A 158 8.56 -14.69 -14.44
CA GLY A 158 7.45 -14.00 -13.77
C GLY A 158 7.06 -14.68 -12.45
N SER A 159 7.02 -16.02 -12.40
CA SER A 159 6.75 -16.77 -11.17
C SER A 159 7.84 -16.59 -10.11
N LEU A 160 9.11 -16.52 -10.51
CA LEU A 160 10.22 -16.28 -9.58
C LEU A 160 10.15 -14.87 -8.99
N ILE A 161 9.87 -13.87 -9.82
CA ILE A 161 9.70 -12.46 -9.37
C ILE A 161 8.49 -12.33 -8.46
N ALA A 162 7.34 -12.89 -8.85
CA ALA A 162 6.13 -12.90 -8.05
C ALA A 162 6.36 -13.56 -6.68
N GLY A 163 7.10 -14.68 -6.65
CA GLY A 163 7.47 -15.34 -5.41
C GLY A 163 8.36 -14.48 -4.49
N GLN A 164 9.27 -13.68 -5.04
CA GLN A 164 10.08 -12.75 -4.24
C GLN A 164 9.25 -11.59 -3.69
N VAL A 165 8.37 -11.03 -4.50
CA VAL A 165 7.45 -9.96 -4.09
C VAL A 165 6.44 -10.46 -3.05
N ALA A 166 5.97 -11.71 -3.16
CA ALA A 166 5.01 -12.30 -2.22
C ALA A 166 5.60 -12.58 -0.82
N LYS A 167 6.91 -12.76 -0.69
CA LYS A 167 7.55 -13.12 0.59
C LYS A 167 7.24 -12.16 1.75
N PRO A 168 7.42 -10.83 1.62
CA PRO A 168 7.15 -9.89 2.71
C PRO A 168 5.67 -9.94 3.12
N TYR A 169 4.75 -9.96 2.17
CA TYR A 169 3.32 -10.05 2.45
C TYR A 169 2.94 -11.37 3.11
N ASN A 170 3.57 -12.48 2.72
CA ASN A 170 3.37 -13.76 3.38
C ASN A 170 3.93 -13.80 4.81
N LYS A 171 4.94 -12.98 5.16
CA LYS A 171 5.33 -12.75 6.56
C LYS A 171 4.19 -12.08 7.34
N ILE A 172 3.56 -11.05 6.77
CA ILE A 172 2.41 -10.37 7.39
C ILE A 172 1.24 -11.35 7.54
N ARG A 173 0.88 -12.08 6.48
CA ARG A 173 -0.20 -13.07 6.51
C ARG A 173 0.03 -14.16 7.58
N LYS A 174 1.27 -14.64 7.72
CA LYS A 174 1.65 -15.59 8.77
C LYS A 174 1.45 -15.01 10.17
N LYS A 175 1.73 -13.73 10.40
CA LYS A 175 1.51 -13.05 11.68
C LYS A 175 0.04 -13.11 12.11
N TYR A 176 -0.87 -13.07 11.15
CA TYR A 176 -2.32 -13.15 11.37
C TYR A 176 -2.91 -14.56 11.13
N ASN A 177 -2.10 -15.60 11.05
CA ASN A 177 -2.51 -16.99 10.80
C ASN A 177 -3.31 -17.19 9.50
N LEU A 178 -3.10 -16.34 8.51
CA LEU A 178 -3.72 -16.46 7.19
C LEU A 178 -2.91 -17.38 6.26
N LYS A 179 -3.62 -18.01 5.31
CA LYS A 179 -2.98 -18.82 4.28
C LYS A 179 -2.07 -17.94 3.40
N PRO A 180 -0.90 -18.45 2.97
CA PRO A 180 -0.04 -17.72 2.05
C PRO A 180 -0.78 -17.33 0.77
N ALA A 181 -0.59 -16.10 0.31
CA ALA A 181 -1.02 -15.69 -1.02
C ALA A 181 -0.04 -16.26 -2.07
N LYS A 182 -0.60 -16.78 -3.16
CA LYS A 182 0.19 -17.29 -4.30
C LYS A 182 0.57 -16.16 -5.25
N ASP A 183 -0.25 -15.14 -5.29
CA ASP A 183 -0.11 -13.95 -6.12
C ASP A 183 -0.60 -12.74 -5.34
N ILE A 184 -0.03 -11.57 -5.60
CA ILE A 184 -0.34 -10.30 -4.90
C ILE A 184 -0.83 -9.26 -5.94
N GLY A 185 -1.35 -9.71 -7.03
CA GLY A 185 -1.88 -8.85 -8.08
C GLY A 185 -3.29 -9.19 -8.48
#